data_26461f0662283b296987c4678beb7a86
#
_entry.id   26461f0662283b296987c4678beb7a86
#
_cell.length_a   1.000
_cell.length_b   1.000
_cell.length_c   1.000
_cell.angle_alpha   90.00
_cell.angle_beta   90.00
_cell.angle_gamma   90.00
#
_symmetry.space_group_name_H-M   'P 1'
#
loop_
_entity.id
_entity.type
_entity.pdbx_description
1 polymer ?
#
loop_
_entity_poly.entity_id
_entity_poly.type
_entity_poly.pdbx_seq_one_letter_code
_entity_poly.pdbx_strand_id
1 'polypeptide(L)'
;EKIEEATKEYNARHEDFQIGSIPDRFLPEEDSSKAVLVSVDDVLVKHQKDERRAGFVKEKKNVANTVIHIHDDGKSYILTAVGIRKAFVHLTAFLLEIGLLENRQLVFLSDGAKEIKDYAEKFFSWRPYILILDWFHLAKRIKEFCSMCIKLPKDKKGPIIKKILSYLW
;
A
#
# COMPACT_ATOMS: atom_id res chain seq x y z
N GLU A 1 13.67 11.91 -13.05
CA GLU A 1 14.58 11.41 -14.10
C GLU A 1 15.00 9.96 -13.80
N LYS A 2 15.78 9.67 -12.74
CA LYS A 2 16.21 8.29 -12.39
C LYS A 2 15.04 7.33 -12.11
N ILE A 3 14.01 7.78 -11.39
CA ILE A 3 12.82 6.96 -11.13
C ILE A 3 12.05 6.70 -12.44
N GLU A 4 11.96 7.68 -13.32
CA GLU A 4 11.29 7.52 -14.63
C GLU A 4 12.04 6.53 -15.51
N GLU A 5 13.38 6.56 -15.50
CA GLU A 5 14.23 5.65 -16.25
C GLU A 5 14.10 4.23 -15.70
N ALA A 6 14.23 4.04 -14.38
CA ALA A 6 14.01 2.76 -13.71
C ALA A 6 12.58 2.23 -13.93
N THR A 7 11.58 3.10 -13.96
CA THR A 7 10.18 2.71 -14.25
C THR A 7 10.04 2.24 -15.70
N LYS A 8 10.69 2.90 -16.66
CA LYS A 8 10.69 2.47 -18.08
C LYS A 8 11.36 1.10 -18.23
N GLU A 9 12.52 0.95 -17.62
CA GLU A 9 13.26 -0.31 -17.64
C GLU A 9 12.46 -1.45 -16.99
N TYR A 10 11.85 -1.20 -15.84
CA TYR A 10 10.99 -2.16 -15.18
C TYR A 10 9.78 -2.52 -16.04
N ASN A 11 9.10 -1.54 -16.64
CA ASN A 11 7.95 -1.80 -17.50
C ASN A 11 8.32 -2.61 -18.76
N ALA A 12 9.47 -2.36 -19.34
CA ALA A 12 9.95 -3.11 -20.49
C ALA A 12 10.23 -4.59 -20.14
N ARG A 13 10.64 -4.87 -18.92
CA ARG A 13 10.92 -6.24 -18.43
C ARG A 13 9.70 -6.94 -17.84
N HIS A 14 8.63 -6.22 -17.52
CA HIS A 14 7.52 -6.76 -16.72
C HIS A 14 6.66 -7.79 -17.46
N GLU A 15 6.55 -7.73 -18.76
CA GLU A 15 5.82 -8.73 -19.56
C GLU A 15 6.58 -10.07 -19.61
N ASP A 16 7.93 -10.00 -19.54
CA ASP A 16 8.84 -11.15 -19.57
C ASP A 16 9.49 -11.46 -18.20
N PHE A 17 8.97 -10.83 -17.13
CA PHE A 17 9.57 -10.90 -15.81
C PHE A 17 9.52 -12.32 -15.25
N GLN A 18 10.68 -12.99 -15.21
CA GLN A 18 10.87 -14.27 -14.56
C GLN A 18 11.68 -14.09 -13.26
N ILE A 19 11.26 -14.80 -12.21
CA ILE A 19 11.91 -14.78 -10.89
C ILE A 19 13.43 -14.98 -10.98
N GLY A 20 13.91 -15.79 -11.92
CA GLY A 20 15.34 -16.04 -12.15
C GLY A 20 16.13 -14.85 -12.73
N SER A 21 15.51 -13.74 -13.09
CA SER A 21 16.19 -12.54 -13.61
C SER A 21 16.56 -11.52 -12.54
N ILE A 22 16.14 -11.74 -11.28
CA ILE A 22 16.42 -10.84 -10.16
C ILE A 22 17.79 -11.20 -9.59
N PRO A 23 18.69 -10.22 -9.45
CA PRO A 23 19.98 -10.45 -8.81
C PRO A 23 19.81 -10.94 -7.36
N ASP A 24 20.59 -11.96 -6.95
CA ASP A 24 20.54 -12.55 -5.60
C ASP A 24 20.70 -11.50 -4.48
N ARG A 25 21.43 -10.41 -4.73
CA ARG A 25 21.59 -9.30 -3.78
C ARG A 25 20.27 -8.66 -3.31
N PHE A 26 19.18 -8.82 -4.05
CA PHE A 26 17.87 -8.32 -3.66
C PHE A 26 17.03 -9.33 -2.88
N LEU A 27 17.54 -10.56 -2.73
CA LEU A 27 16.93 -11.55 -1.85
C LEU A 27 17.37 -11.25 -0.41
N PRO A 28 16.45 -11.27 0.56
CA PRO A 28 16.80 -11.05 1.96
C PRO A 28 17.66 -12.20 2.45
N GLU A 29 18.71 -11.89 3.21
CA GLU A 29 19.36 -12.87 4.05
C GLU A 29 18.38 -13.35 5.14
N GLU A 30 18.48 -14.62 5.56
CA GLU A 30 17.55 -15.24 6.53
C GLU A 30 17.49 -14.47 7.87
N ASP A 31 18.50 -13.66 8.18
CA ASP A 31 18.63 -12.94 9.46
C ASP A 31 18.73 -11.41 9.30
N SER A 32 17.99 -10.85 8.35
CA SER A 32 17.98 -9.41 8.13
C SER A 32 17.34 -8.68 9.32
N SER A 33 18.16 -8.04 10.15
CA SER A 33 17.69 -7.19 11.26
C SER A 33 17.08 -5.86 10.83
N LYS A 34 17.17 -5.51 9.54
CA LYS A 34 16.66 -4.25 8.98
C LYS A 34 15.43 -4.49 8.13
N ALA A 35 14.46 -3.61 8.26
CA ALA A 35 13.22 -3.67 7.48
C ALA A 35 12.99 -2.38 6.71
N VAL A 36 12.44 -2.49 5.50
CA VAL A 36 11.82 -1.40 4.76
C VAL A 36 10.32 -1.48 4.97
N LEU A 37 9.76 -0.45 5.56
CA LEU A 37 8.33 -0.36 5.83
C LEU A 37 7.65 0.43 4.71
N VAL A 38 6.67 -0.17 4.05
CA VAL A 38 5.91 0.42 2.95
C VAL A 38 4.44 0.52 3.36
N SER A 39 3.97 1.74 3.58
CA SER A 39 2.55 2.00 3.82
C SER A 39 1.87 2.39 2.52
N VAL A 40 0.75 1.75 2.19
CA VAL A 40 -0.01 2.00 0.96
C VAL A 40 -1.44 2.40 1.33
N ASP A 41 -1.88 3.53 0.79
CA ASP A 41 -3.23 4.07 1.00
C ASP A 41 -3.79 4.70 -0.27
N ASP A 42 -5.09 4.55 -0.50
CA ASP A 42 -5.79 5.11 -1.65
C ASP A 42 -6.64 6.33 -1.24
N VAL A 43 -6.35 7.46 -1.86
CA VAL A 43 -7.07 8.72 -1.63
C VAL A 43 -7.92 9.07 -2.86
N LEU A 44 -9.22 9.18 -2.65
CA LEU A 44 -10.14 9.65 -3.69
C LEU A 44 -10.08 11.18 -3.79
N VAL A 45 -9.50 11.68 -4.87
CA VAL A 45 -9.41 13.12 -5.15
C VAL A 45 -10.48 13.50 -6.19
N LYS A 46 -11.19 14.59 -5.94
CA LYS A 46 -12.13 15.12 -6.92
C LYS A 46 -11.37 15.67 -8.13
N HIS A 47 -11.73 15.22 -9.31
CA HIS A 47 -11.20 15.79 -10.54
C HIS A 47 -11.60 17.26 -10.65
N GLN A 48 -10.64 18.18 -10.74
CA GLN A 48 -10.90 19.58 -11.01
C GLN A 48 -11.25 19.71 -12.49
N LYS A 49 -12.34 20.43 -12.79
CA LYS A 49 -12.72 20.75 -14.18
C LYS A 49 -11.91 21.95 -14.63
N ASP A 50 -11.26 21.84 -15.76
CA ASP A 50 -10.49 22.94 -16.39
C ASP A 50 -11.39 24.09 -16.86
N GLU A 51 -12.68 23.86 -17.07
CA GLU A 51 -13.63 24.89 -17.48
C GLU A 51 -14.93 24.85 -16.66
N ARG A 52 -15.30 25.99 -16.09
CA ARG A 52 -16.62 26.22 -15.49
C ARG A 52 -17.61 26.57 -16.61
N ARG A 53 -17.97 25.64 -17.48
CA ARG A 53 -19.08 25.84 -18.43
C ARG A 53 -20.42 25.68 -17.69
N ALA A 54 -21.20 26.76 -17.64
CA ALA A 54 -22.56 26.70 -17.16
C ALA A 54 -23.39 25.77 -18.06
N GLY A 55 -24.10 24.79 -17.45
CA GLY A 55 -25.13 24.01 -18.13
C GLY A 55 -24.85 22.50 -18.32
N PHE A 56 -23.70 21.97 -17.95
CA PHE A 56 -23.45 20.51 -18.05
C PHE A 56 -23.76 19.77 -16.75
N VAL A 57 -24.38 18.58 -16.87
CA VAL A 57 -24.63 17.65 -15.78
C VAL A 57 -23.30 17.35 -15.08
N LYS A 58 -23.27 17.54 -13.75
CA LYS A 58 -22.09 17.32 -12.90
C LYS A 58 -21.81 15.83 -12.77
N GLU A 59 -21.07 15.23 -13.69
CA GLU A 59 -20.39 13.99 -13.38
C GLU A 59 -19.30 14.26 -12.35
N LYS A 60 -19.52 13.77 -11.13
CA LYS A 60 -18.50 13.77 -10.09
C LYS A 60 -17.51 12.66 -10.42
N LYS A 61 -16.51 12.93 -11.23
CA LYS A 61 -15.40 12.00 -11.43
C LYS A 61 -14.43 12.13 -10.27
N ASN A 62 -14.39 11.12 -9.42
CA ASN A 62 -13.33 10.95 -8.44
C ASN A 62 -12.19 10.18 -9.13
N VAL A 63 -10.97 10.61 -8.90
CA VAL A 63 -9.75 9.93 -9.34
C VAL A 63 -9.12 9.28 -8.11
N ALA A 64 -8.89 7.98 -8.16
CA ALA A 64 -8.15 7.29 -7.13
C ALA A 64 -6.66 7.63 -7.29
N ASN A 65 -6.08 8.23 -6.28
CA ASN A 65 -4.66 8.52 -6.19
C ASN A 65 -4.06 7.67 -5.09
N THR A 66 -3.15 6.77 -5.45
CA THR A 66 -2.47 5.92 -4.48
C THR A 66 -1.26 6.65 -3.94
N VAL A 67 -1.15 6.72 -2.63
CA VAL A 67 -0.03 7.29 -1.89
C VAL A 67 0.75 6.14 -1.24
N ILE A 68 2.04 6.11 -1.47
CA ILE A 68 2.94 5.13 -0.86
C ILE A 68 3.96 5.88 -0.02
N HIS A 69 4.05 5.51 1.25
CA HIS A 69 5.01 6.03 2.18
C HIS A 69 6.02 4.94 2.54
N ILE A 70 7.30 5.21 2.32
CA ILE A 70 8.40 4.26 2.53
C ILE A 70 9.26 4.78 3.66
N HIS A 71 9.48 3.95 4.67
CA HIS A 71 10.38 4.22 5.79
C HIS A 71 11.56 3.25 5.77
N ASP A 72 12.75 3.80 5.88
CA ASP A 72 14.00 3.07 5.95
C ASP A 72 14.99 3.77 6.87
N ASP A 73 15.29 3.17 8.01
CA ASP A 73 16.35 3.57 8.93
C ASP A 73 16.43 5.11 9.17
N GLY A 74 15.28 5.70 9.52
CA GLY A 74 15.16 7.15 9.77
C GLY A 74 14.97 8.01 8.52
N LYS A 75 15.04 7.44 7.32
CA LYS A 75 14.68 8.12 6.07
C LYS A 75 13.24 7.84 5.69
N SER A 76 12.62 8.79 5.03
CA SER A 76 11.22 8.71 4.63
C SER A 76 11.06 9.21 3.20
N TYR A 77 10.31 8.46 2.40
CA TYR A 77 10.03 8.79 0.99
C TYR A 77 8.53 8.69 0.74
N ILE A 78 8.02 9.55 -0.13
CA ILE A 78 6.63 9.54 -0.53
C ILE A 78 6.56 9.42 -2.05
N LEU A 79 5.81 8.41 -2.52
CA LEU A 79 5.48 8.23 -3.92
C LEU A 79 3.98 8.42 -4.09
N THR A 80 3.58 9.02 -5.21
CA THR A 80 2.17 9.15 -5.56
C THR A 80 1.95 8.77 -7.01
N ALA A 81 0.81 8.13 -7.29
CA ALA A 81 0.41 7.85 -8.67
C ALA A 81 -1.11 7.76 -8.80
N VAL A 82 -1.61 8.06 -9.98
CA VAL A 82 -3.01 7.82 -10.32
C VAL A 82 -3.19 6.33 -10.60
N GLY A 83 -3.92 5.67 -9.69
CA GLY A 83 -4.19 4.23 -9.74
C GLY A 83 -3.09 3.35 -9.16
N ILE A 84 -3.52 2.31 -8.45
CA ILE A 84 -2.67 1.41 -7.66
C ILE A 84 -1.61 0.69 -8.51
N ARG A 85 -1.94 0.25 -9.73
CA ARG A 85 -0.97 -0.41 -10.61
C ARG A 85 0.24 0.47 -10.88
N LYS A 86 0.01 1.75 -11.24
CA LYS A 86 1.10 2.69 -11.53
C LYS A 86 1.92 2.99 -10.28
N ALA A 87 1.26 3.08 -9.13
CA ALA A 87 1.92 3.27 -7.84
C ALA A 87 2.88 2.11 -7.53
N PHE A 88 2.47 0.87 -7.74
CA PHE A 88 3.32 -0.32 -7.51
C PHE A 88 4.47 -0.43 -8.51
N VAL A 89 4.28 -0.01 -9.77
CA VAL A 89 5.39 0.09 -10.75
C VAL A 89 6.44 1.10 -10.26
N HIS A 90 6.00 2.30 -9.84
CA HIS A 90 6.90 3.31 -9.29
C HIS A 90 7.60 2.84 -8.01
N LEU A 91 6.86 2.17 -7.13
CA LEU A 91 7.42 1.59 -5.90
C LEU A 91 8.53 0.61 -6.21
N THR A 92 8.26 -0.36 -7.09
CA THR A 92 9.25 -1.38 -7.44
C THR A 92 10.48 -0.76 -8.07
N ALA A 93 10.30 0.12 -9.06
CA ALA A 93 11.40 0.83 -9.71
C ALA A 93 12.24 1.64 -8.71
N PHE A 94 11.58 2.34 -7.78
CA PHE A 94 12.24 3.12 -6.74
C PHE A 94 13.06 2.24 -5.78
N LEU A 95 12.47 1.16 -5.26
CA LEU A 95 13.14 0.26 -4.33
C LEU A 95 14.36 -0.42 -4.96
N LEU A 96 14.28 -0.77 -6.25
CA LEU A 96 15.41 -1.35 -7.01
C LEU A 96 16.49 -0.32 -7.29
N GLU A 97 16.12 0.88 -7.76
CA GLU A 97 17.06 1.94 -8.12
C GLU A 97 17.94 2.40 -6.96
N ILE A 98 17.35 2.56 -5.78
CA ILE A 98 18.08 3.01 -4.60
C ILE A 98 18.61 1.87 -3.71
N GLY A 99 18.44 0.61 -4.13
CA GLY A 99 18.98 -0.55 -3.43
C GLY A 99 18.35 -0.83 -2.07
N LEU A 100 17.12 -0.34 -1.80
CA LEU A 100 16.46 -0.52 -0.51
C LEU A 100 16.04 -1.97 -0.23
N LEU A 101 16.09 -2.84 -1.23
CA LEU A 101 15.77 -4.25 -1.06
C LEU A 101 16.99 -5.11 -0.70
N GLU A 102 18.20 -4.55 -0.76
CA GLU A 102 19.41 -5.28 -0.42
C GLU A 102 19.47 -5.58 1.09
N ASN A 103 19.55 -6.85 1.45
CA ASN A 103 19.68 -7.34 2.83
C ASN A 103 18.64 -6.73 3.80
N ARG A 104 17.41 -6.58 3.36
CA ARG A 104 16.33 -5.99 4.15
C ARG A 104 15.04 -6.78 4.01
N GLN A 105 14.28 -6.85 5.08
CA GLN A 105 12.94 -7.40 5.07
C GLN A 105 11.95 -6.36 4.52
N LEU A 106 11.11 -6.75 3.56
CA LEU A 106 10.06 -5.89 3.04
C LEU A 106 8.77 -6.09 3.84
N VAL A 107 8.25 -5.01 4.40
CA VAL A 107 7.04 -5.03 5.22
C VAL A 107 6.03 -4.05 4.64
N PHE A 108 4.86 -4.55 4.24
CA PHE A 108 3.74 -3.74 3.80
C PHE A 108 2.76 -3.49 4.94
N LEU A 109 2.34 -2.23 5.09
CA LEU A 109 1.21 -1.82 5.91
C LEU A 109 0.06 -1.40 4.99
N SER A 110 -1.13 -1.95 5.19
CA SER A 110 -2.30 -1.60 4.40
C SER A 110 -3.58 -1.56 5.24
N ASP A 111 -4.62 -0.93 4.69
CA ASP A 111 -5.97 -0.93 5.27
C ASP A 111 -6.72 -2.26 5.11
N GLY A 112 -6.09 -3.27 4.51
CA GLY A 112 -6.66 -4.57 4.21
C GLY A 112 -7.47 -4.60 2.90
N ALA A 113 -7.35 -3.59 2.05
CA ALA A 113 -7.95 -3.63 0.71
C ALA A 113 -7.38 -4.78 -0.10
N LYS A 114 -8.27 -5.56 -0.71
CA LYS A 114 -7.88 -6.74 -1.51
C LYS A 114 -6.93 -6.37 -2.64
N GLU A 115 -7.17 -5.23 -3.30
CA GLU A 115 -6.35 -4.75 -4.40
C GLU A 115 -4.88 -4.53 -3.98
N ILE A 116 -4.63 -3.97 -2.79
CA ILE A 116 -3.26 -3.77 -2.29
C ILE A 116 -2.56 -5.12 -2.13
N LYS A 117 -3.25 -6.12 -1.55
CA LYS A 117 -2.72 -7.48 -1.41
C LYS A 117 -2.41 -8.10 -2.77
N ASP A 118 -3.36 -8.02 -3.72
CA ASP A 118 -3.21 -8.61 -5.05
C ASP A 118 -2.03 -7.97 -5.82
N TYR A 119 -1.81 -6.67 -5.68
CA TYR A 119 -0.67 -5.98 -6.28
C TYR A 119 0.64 -6.25 -5.54
N ALA A 120 0.65 -6.34 -4.21
CA ALA A 120 1.85 -6.75 -3.47
C ALA A 120 2.29 -8.15 -3.91
N GLU A 121 1.37 -9.10 -4.01
CA GLU A 121 1.65 -10.44 -4.52
C GLU A 121 2.18 -10.40 -5.95
N LYS A 122 1.52 -9.68 -6.85
CA LYS A 122 1.90 -9.59 -8.26
C LYS A 122 3.30 -9.02 -8.47
N PHE A 123 3.71 -8.01 -7.69
CA PHE A 123 4.96 -7.27 -7.89
C PHE A 123 6.11 -7.79 -7.03
N PHE A 124 5.83 -8.50 -5.93
CA PHE A 124 6.83 -8.91 -4.95
C PHE A 124 6.80 -10.40 -4.60
N SER A 125 6.04 -11.25 -5.34
CA SER A 125 6.02 -12.71 -5.13
C SER A 125 7.39 -13.40 -5.29
N TRP A 126 8.33 -12.73 -5.96
CA TRP A 126 9.68 -13.21 -6.17
C TRP A 126 10.59 -13.12 -4.92
N ARG A 127 10.11 -12.47 -3.84
CA ARG A 127 10.84 -12.38 -2.58
C ARG A 127 9.89 -12.50 -1.40
N PRO A 128 10.39 -12.94 -0.22
CA PRO A 128 9.59 -12.89 1.00
C PRO A 128 9.22 -11.45 1.38
N TYR A 129 7.99 -11.25 1.77
CA TYR A 129 7.52 -10.01 2.37
C TYR A 129 6.50 -10.29 3.47
N ILE A 130 6.31 -9.33 4.37
CA ILE A 130 5.28 -9.38 5.40
C ILE A 130 4.19 -8.38 5.03
N LEU A 131 2.93 -8.80 5.08
CA LEU A 131 1.79 -7.91 4.92
C LEU A 131 1.09 -7.77 6.27
N ILE A 132 1.09 -6.56 6.80
CA ILE A 132 0.49 -6.22 8.09
C ILE A 132 -0.76 -5.36 7.84
N LEU A 133 -1.86 -5.76 8.48
CA LEU A 133 -3.06 -4.94 8.52
C LEU A 133 -2.85 -3.78 9.50
N ASP A 134 -3.06 -2.55 9.03
CA ASP A 134 -2.98 -1.37 9.88
C ASP A 134 -3.99 -1.46 11.03
N TRP A 135 -3.47 -1.31 12.24
CA TRP A 135 -4.25 -1.36 13.48
C TRP A 135 -5.41 -0.36 13.49
N PHE A 136 -5.20 0.85 13.01
CA PHE A 136 -6.24 1.86 12.99
C PHE A 136 -7.44 1.42 12.12
N HIS A 137 -7.16 0.88 10.95
CA HIS A 137 -8.17 0.36 10.03
C HIS A 137 -8.85 -0.90 10.58
N LEU A 138 -8.09 -1.81 11.18
CA LEU A 138 -8.65 -2.98 11.86
C LEU A 138 -9.61 -2.57 12.99
N ALA A 139 -9.18 -1.67 13.86
CA ALA A 139 -10.00 -1.18 14.98
C ALA A 139 -11.27 -0.47 14.48
N LYS A 140 -11.19 0.29 13.40
CA LYS A 140 -12.34 0.92 12.75
C LYS A 140 -13.32 -0.13 12.22
N ARG A 141 -12.84 -1.13 11.48
CA ARG A 141 -13.67 -2.22 10.93
C ARG A 141 -14.37 -3.02 12.01
N ILE A 142 -13.68 -3.32 13.12
CA ILE A 142 -14.29 -4.01 14.28
C ILE A 142 -15.40 -3.16 14.89
N LYS A 143 -15.18 -1.84 15.06
CA LYS A 143 -16.21 -0.94 15.57
C LYS A 143 -17.44 -0.88 14.67
N GLU A 144 -17.24 -0.80 13.37
CA GLU A 144 -18.30 -0.81 12.36
C GLU A 144 -19.07 -2.14 12.38
N PHE A 145 -18.38 -3.27 12.37
CA PHE A 145 -18.97 -4.60 12.44
C PHE A 145 -19.80 -4.79 13.72
N CYS A 146 -19.22 -4.48 14.87
CA CYS A 146 -19.92 -4.58 16.16
C CYS A 146 -21.15 -3.65 16.21
N SER A 147 -21.06 -2.48 15.58
CA SER A 147 -22.18 -1.55 15.50
C SER A 147 -23.37 -2.13 14.71
N MET A 148 -23.08 -2.87 13.64
CA MET A 148 -24.12 -3.51 12.82
C MET A 148 -24.67 -4.80 13.44
N CYS A 149 -23.80 -5.64 13.98
CA CYS A 149 -24.17 -6.99 14.43
C CYS A 149 -24.70 -7.03 15.88
N ILE A 150 -24.20 -6.16 16.76
CA ILE A 150 -24.59 -6.16 18.16
C ILE A 150 -25.81 -5.26 18.37
N LYS A 151 -26.96 -5.86 18.63
CA LYS A 151 -28.22 -5.14 18.91
C LYS A 151 -28.31 -4.69 20.38
N LEU A 152 -27.35 -3.92 20.85
CA LEU A 152 -27.31 -3.35 22.20
C LEU A 152 -27.25 -1.81 22.15
N PRO A 153 -27.66 -1.12 23.23
CA PRO A 153 -27.46 0.32 23.36
C PRO A 153 -25.96 0.72 23.28
N LYS A 154 -25.67 1.96 22.87
CA LYS A 154 -24.29 2.44 22.64
C LYS A 154 -23.39 2.31 23.88
N ASP A 155 -23.94 2.61 25.06
CA ASP A 155 -23.26 2.50 26.36
C ASP A 155 -22.76 1.07 26.65
N LYS A 156 -23.54 0.05 26.27
CA LYS A 156 -23.19 -1.37 26.45
C LYS A 156 -22.28 -1.92 25.34
N LYS A 157 -22.32 -1.34 24.13
CA LYS A 157 -21.44 -1.74 23.01
C LYS A 157 -19.97 -1.37 23.26
N GLY A 158 -19.74 -0.18 23.81
CA GLY A 158 -18.40 0.35 24.04
C GLY A 158 -17.46 -0.58 24.79
N PRO A 159 -17.86 -1.09 25.97
CA PRO A 159 -17.05 -2.04 26.74
C PRO A 159 -16.73 -3.34 25.98
N ILE A 160 -17.70 -3.88 25.23
CA ILE A 160 -17.51 -5.10 24.42
C ILE A 160 -16.47 -4.87 23.33
N ILE A 161 -16.59 -3.78 22.58
CA ILE A 161 -15.64 -3.41 21.54
C ILE A 161 -14.24 -3.23 22.13
N LYS A 162 -14.13 -2.54 23.26
CA LYS A 162 -12.88 -2.32 23.96
C LYS A 162 -12.21 -3.63 24.38
N LYS A 163 -13.01 -4.59 24.85
CA LYS A 163 -12.53 -5.92 25.22
C LYS A 163 -12.07 -6.72 24.01
N ILE A 164 -12.79 -6.69 22.88
CA ILE A 164 -12.36 -7.34 21.64
C ILE A 164 -11.01 -6.76 21.17
N LEU A 165 -10.89 -5.45 21.14
CA LEU A 165 -9.66 -4.78 20.71
C LEU A 165 -8.48 -5.08 21.64
N SER A 166 -8.70 -5.26 22.96
CA SER A 166 -7.63 -5.60 23.89
C SER A 166 -7.11 -7.04 23.75
N TYR A 167 -7.85 -7.94 23.11
CA TYR A 167 -7.37 -9.29 22.80
C TYR A 167 -6.57 -9.36 21.50
N LEU A 168 -6.70 -8.35 20.65
CA LEU A 168 -6.03 -8.29 19.33
C LEU A 168 -4.75 -7.46 19.36
N TRP A 169 -4.56 -6.69 20.41
CA TRP A 169 -3.35 -5.90 20.67
C TRP A 169 -2.34 -6.75 21.47
#